data_d7a23913736551fd055a0923581c1b58
#
_entry.id   d7a23913736551fd055a0923581c1b58
#
_cell.length_a   1.000
_cell.length_b   1.000
_cell.length_c   1.000
_cell.angle_alpha   90.00
_cell.angle_beta   90.00
_cell.angle_gamma   90.00
#
_symmetry.space_group_name_H-M   'P 1'
#
loop_
_entity.id
_entity.type
_entity.pdbx_description
1 polymer ?
#
loop_
_entity_poly.entity_id
_entity_poly.type
_entity_poly.pdbx_seq_one_letter_code
_entity_poly.pdbx_strand_id
1 'polypeptide(L)'
;MSDGQPDVIVVGAGLAGLVSTLELLRSGHTVLLLDRCSPQEIGGLAREAFGGMFMVDSPEQRRTRIPDNERLALEDWLRIAEFDPEDVWPRRWAEQYVTRARDDVGAWLREIGVKFFPVVNWAERGNFGDGNSVPRFHLTWGTGKALVQAVWGAIESHPRRSALDLRLRSRVTELISEEGRIAGCRVVGEEAGQTDDYELRAAKAVVIAAGGIGGNLELVRREWPTERLGPAPEKLLMGSHYYADGALHEEVSRVGGNVTHLSRMWNYADAVRHPKPQREHHGLKLIPPRSGLMLNPDGLRYGPVPVMPTFDAYAALERMCEDERKYSWLVCNFKIAKRELDVSGSQHNPHLRERRLVPFLLSVLLGKPRLVNHFLEGSPDFVSASSLGELAAKMNEVTGEGTIDPAVLEREIGRYDETIARGKGLFNDDQLRRIGQLRNWRGDRPRTSRFQRIVDPEAMPLIAIRLQPMARKSLGGIQTDLGCRVLREPGGTPGIPAGTALDEPGGEPRGRGPSGEPIPGLYAVGEAAGFGGGGVHGKRSLEGTFLGGCVFTGRLAAATIAGSELPLRIPPRLG
;
A
#
# COMPACT_ATOMS: atom_id res chain seq x y z
N MET A 1 9.50 27.66 26.17
CA MET A 1 8.97 27.78 24.80
C MET A 1 8.17 29.05 24.76
N SER A 2 8.39 29.92 23.78
CA SER A 2 7.65 31.17 23.63
C SER A 2 6.17 30.87 23.46
N ASP A 3 5.28 31.62 24.10
CA ASP A 3 3.81 31.58 24.00
C ASP A 3 3.28 31.88 22.58
N GLY A 4 4.03 31.55 21.54
CA GLY A 4 3.74 31.86 20.15
C GLY A 4 3.00 30.72 19.45
N GLN A 5 1.96 31.09 18.72
CA GLN A 5 1.23 30.24 17.79
C GLN A 5 2.20 29.60 16.77
N PRO A 6 2.16 28.26 16.50
CA PRO A 6 3.01 27.66 15.47
C PRO A 6 2.62 28.17 14.07
N ASP A 7 3.59 28.21 13.15
CA ASP A 7 3.30 28.53 11.76
C ASP A 7 2.39 27.45 11.15
N VAL A 8 2.68 26.17 11.39
CA VAL A 8 2.00 25.04 10.77
C VAL A 8 1.68 23.95 11.80
N ILE A 9 0.46 23.44 11.76
CA ILE A 9 0.04 22.21 12.44
C ILE A 9 0.10 21.07 11.42
N VAL A 10 0.83 20.00 11.73
CA VAL A 10 0.84 18.74 10.95
C VAL A 10 0.11 17.68 11.75
N VAL A 11 -0.92 17.07 11.16
CA VAL A 11 -1.75 16.05 11.80
C VAL A 11 -1.43 14.67 11.23
N GLY A 12 -0.72 13.87 12.02
CA GLY A 12 -0.24 12.54 11.68
C GLY A 12 1.30 12.48 11.56
N ALA A 13 1.93 11.68 12.43
CA ALA A 13 3.37 11.38 12.43
C ALA A 13 3.72 10.13 11.58
N GLY A 14 2.91 9.83 10.56
CA GLY A 14 3.25 8.89 9.49
C GLY A 14 4.33 9.45 8.57
N LEU A 15 4.79 8.66 7.60
CA LEU A 15 5.89 9.06 6.70
C LEU A 15 5.64 10.43 6.04
N ALA A 16 4.45 10.69 5.53
CA ALA A 16 4.13 11.95 4.84
C ALA A 16 4.20 13.15 5.80
N GLY A 17 3.65 13.02 7.01
CA GLY A 17 3.72 14.09 8.03
C GLY A 17 5.14 14.34 8.52
N LEU A 18 5.94 13.29 8.72
CA LEU A 18 7.36 13.42 9.09
C LEU A 18 8.17 14.15 8.00
N VAL A 19 7.94 13.81 6.72
CA VAL A 19 8.59 14.49 5.59
C VAL A 19 8.16 15.95 5.52
N SER A 20 6.86 16.25 5.65
CA SER A 20 6.37 17.63 5.70
C SER A 20 7.02 18.40 6.84
N THR A 21 7.09 17.80 8.04
CA THR A 21 7.73 18.42 9.22
C THR A 21 9.20 18.74 8.95
N LEU A 22 9.97 17.79 8.41
CA LEU A 22 11.39 18.01 8.09
C LEU A 22 11.59 19.16 7.10
N GLU A 23 10.82 19.21 6.02
CA GLU A 23 10.96 20.23 4.99
C GLU A 23 10.46 21.61 5.49
N LEU A 24 9.43 21.65 6.34
CA LEU A 24 8.99 22.89 7.02
C LEU A 24 10.05 23.44 7.97
N LEU A 25 10.73 22.58 8.74
CA LEU A 25 11.87 23.00 9.57
C LEU A 25 13.03 23.52 8.72
N ARG A 26 13.33 22.88 7.59
CA ARG A 26 14.34 23.31 6.62
C ARG A 26 14.02 24.69 6.03
N SER A 27 12.74 24.98 5.81
CA SER A 27 12.28 26.27 5.28
C SER A 27 12.06 27.34 6.36
N GLY A 28 12.42 27.07 7.62
CA GLY A 28 12.44 28.06 8.69
C GLY A 28 11.15 28.21 9.49
N HIS A 29 10.15 27.32 9.31
CA HIS A 29 8.88 27.37 10.02
C HIS A 29 8.94 26.76 11.42
N THR A 30 8.04 27.22 12.29
CA THR A 30 7.70 26.54 13.54
C THR A 30 6.59 25.53 13.27
N VAL A 31 6.73 24.30 13.78
CA VAL A 31 5.82 23.19 13.49
C VAL A 31 5.30 22.58 14.78
N LEU A 32 3.99 22.37 14.84
CA LEU A 32 3.35 21.50 15.81
C LEU A 32 2.95 20.20 15.12
N LEU A 33 3.55 19.08 15.52
CA LEU A 33 3.23 17.75 15.00
C LEU A 33 2.37 16.99 16.00
N LEU A 34 1.15 16.62 15.58
CA LEU A 34 0.18 15.90 16.39
C LEU A 34 0.02 14.47 15.88
N ASP A 35 -0.05 13.48 16.78
CA ASP A 35 -0.43 12.12 16.45
C ASP A 35 -1.09 11.42 17.64
N ARG A 36 -1.95 10.45 17.34
CA ARG A 36 -2.60 9.57 18.33
C ARG A 36 -1.66 8.48 18.85
N CYS A 37 -0.60 8.18 18.11
CA CYS A 37 0.30 7.07 18.39
C CYS A 37 1.13 7.26 19.66
N SER A 38 1.66 6.17 20.19
CA SER A 38 2.72 6.18 21.19
C SER A 38 4.09 6.51 20.55
N PRO A 39 5.11 6.92 21.32
CA PRO A 39 6.46 7.17 20.78
C PRO A 39 7.07 6.02 20.01
N GLN A 40 6.68 4.78 20.33
CA GLN A 40 7.17 3.56 19.69
C GLN A 40 6.55 3.33 18.31
N GLU A 41 5.45 4.00 18.00
CA GLU A 41 4.66 3.80 16.77
C GLU A 41 4.88 4.91 15.74
N ILE A 42 5.69 5.93 16.03
CA ILE A 42 6.04 7.01 15.09
C ILE A 42 6.46 6.41 13.74
N GLY A 43 5.88 6.95 12.66
CA GLY A 43 6.07 6.49 11.28
C GLY A 43 4.87 5.73 10.70
N GLY A 44 3.87 5.40 11.54
CA GLY A 44 2.63 4.75 11.12
C GLY A 44 2.86 3.48 10.28
N LEU A 45 1.98 3.23 9.31
CA LEU A 45 2.05 2.05 8.45
C LEU A 45 3.36 1.91 7.66
N ALA A 46 4.03 3.02 7.35
CA ALA A 46 5.31 3.01 6.64
C ALA A 46 6.41 2.28 7.42
N ARG A 47 6.41 2.34 8.75
CA ARG A 47 7.36 1.64 9.62
C ARG A 47 7.23 0.12 9.53
N GLU A 48 6.00 -0.38 9.35
CA GLU A 48 5.71 -1.81 9.21
C GLU A 48 5.96 -2.32 7.78
N ALA A 49 6.04 -1.42 6.80
CA ALA A 49 6.14 -1.75 5.39
C ALA A 49 7.44 -2.48 5.03
N PHE A 50 7.38 -3.24 3.94
CA PHE A 50 8.57 -3.89 3.35
C PHE A 50 9.59 -2.87 2.82
N GLY A 51 9.14 -1.66 2.46
CA GLY A 51 10.00 -0.54 2.09
C GLY A 51 10.28 -0.44 0.60
N GLY A 52 9.34 -0.83 -0.25
CA GLY A 52 9.47 -0.69 -1.70
C GLY A 52 9.16 0.72 -2.19
N MET A 53 9.96 1.21 -3.14
CA MET A 53 9.80 2.50 -3.80
C MET A 53 9.74 2.34 -5.31
N PHE A 54 8.75 2.96 -5.94
CA PHE A 54 8.70 3.09 -7.38
C PHE A 54 9.59 4.27 -7.81
N MET A 55 10.64 3.98 -8.56
CA MET A 55 11.52 5.01 -9.13
C MET A 55 11.77 4.72 -10.61
N VAL A 56 11.94 5.78 -11.39
CA VAL A 56 12.13 5.76 -12.83
C VAL A 56 13.56 6.18 -13.15
N ASP A 57 14.21 5.46 -14.06
CA ASP A 57 15.57 5.76 -14.54
C ASP A 57 16.58 6.00 -13.40
N SER A 58 16.50 5.16 -12.38
CA SER A 58 17.32 5.26 -11.17
C SER A 58 18.78 4.83 -11.39
N PRO A 59 19.71 5.21 -10.51
CA PRO A 59 21.09 4.71 -10.56
C PRO A 59 21.19 3.18 -10.49
N GLU A 60 20.27 2.51 -9.75
CA GLU A 60 20.21 1.05 -9.64
C GLU A 60 19.76 0.40 -10.95
N GLN A 61 18.77 0.99 -11.62
CA GLN A 61 18.30 0.55 -12.95
C GLN A 61 19.42 0.70 -13.99
N ARG A 62 20.05 1.87 -14.09
CA ARG A 62 21.16 2.11 -15.00
C ARG A 62 22.31 1.14 -14.80
N ARG A 63 22.73 0.91 -13.54
CA ARG A 63 23.80 -0.05 -13.19
C ARG A 63 23.47 -1.49 -13.58
N THR A 64 22.20 -1.85 -13.52
CA THR A 64 21.72 -3.18 -13.88
C THR A 64 21.24 -3.29 -15.32
N ARG A 65 21.43 -2.23 -16.13
CA ARG A 65 21.06 -2.13 -17.55
C ARG A 65 19.58 -2.37 -17.81
N ILE A 66 18.73 -1.84 -16.93
CA ILE A 66 17.27 -1.81 -17.14
C ILE A 66 16.98 -0.57 -17.98
N PRO A 67 16.41 -0.73 -19.21
CA PRO A 67 16.05 0.40 -20.05
C PRO A 67 14.73 1.01 -19.55
N ASP A 68 14.81 2.06 -18.76
CA ASP A 68 13.64 2.77 -18.24
C ASP A 68 13.72 4.27 -18.56
N ASN A 69 12.57 4.90 -18.71
CA ASN A 69 12.43 6.33 -18.88
C ASN A 69 11.03 6.80 -18.45
N GLU A 70 10.87 8.12 -18.31
CA GLU A 70 9.64 8.75 -17.85
C GLU A 70 8.43 8.44 -18.75
N ARG A 71 8.62 8.41 -20.08
CA ARG A 71 7.55 8.09 -21.03
C ARG A 71 7.03 6.67 -20.84
N LEU A 72 7.91 5.68 -20.82
CA LEU A 72 7.55 4.27 -20.61
C LEU A 72 6.87 4.06 -19.25
N ALA A 73 7.37 4.73 -18.22
CA ALA A 73 6.80 4.63 -16.88
C ALA A 73 5.40 5.26 -16.79
N LEU A 74 5.19 6.39 -17.48
CA LEU A 74 3.89 7.04 -17.54
C LEU A 74 2.88 6.22 -18.36
N GLU A 75 3.29 5.65 -19.50
CA GLU A 75 2.46 4.73 -20.28
C GLU A 75 2.00 3.53 -19.45
N ASP A 76 2.90 2.90 -18.69
CA ASP A 76 2.55 1.79 -17.80
C ASP A 76 1.58 2.23 -16.70
N TRP A 77 1.82 3.39 -16.07
CA TRP A 77 0.96 3.92 -15.03
C TRP A 77 -0.45 4.22 -15.53
N LEU A 78 -0.56 4.96 -16.63
CA LEU A 78 -1.87 5.34 -17.19
C LEU A 78 -2.68 4.12 -17.65
N ARG A 79 -1.99 3.08 -18.14
CA ARG A 79 -2.62 1.82 -18.56
C ARG A 79 -3.21 1.06 -17.36
N ILE A 80 -2.43 0.92 -16.27
CA ILE A 80 -2.86 0.15 -15.10
C ILE A 80 -3.87 0.90 -14.24
N ALA A 81 -3.78 2.24 -14.19
CA ALA A 81 -4.62 3.07 -13.35
C ALA A 81 -6.10 3.06 -13.73
N GLU A 82 -6.41 2.79 -15.01
CA GLU A 82 -7.80 2.79 -15.50
C GLU A 82 -8.56 4.07 -15.06
N PHE A 83 -7.94 5.24 -15.28
CA PHE A 83 -8.54 6.52 -14.91
C PHE A 83 -9.85 6.78 -15.64
N ASP A 84 -10.85 7.26 -14.90
CA ASP A 84 -12.06 7.81 -15.50
C ASP A 84 -11.80 9.18 -16.17
N PRO A 85 -12.66 9.63 -17.10
CA PRO A 85 -12.49 10.94 -17.76
C PRO A 85 -12.37 12.12 -16.78
N GLU A 86 -13.05 12.01 -15.64
CA GLU A 86 -13.14 13.03 -14.58
C GLU A 86 -11.88 13.08 -13.70
N ASP A 87 -11.01 12.08 -13.78
CA ASP A 87 -9.80 11.96 -12.97
C ASP A 87 -8.69 12.95 -13.41
N VAL A 88 -9.01 14.24 -13.49
CA VAL A 88 -8.08 15.28 -13.95
C VAL A 88 -6.91 15.44 -12.98
N TRP A 89 -7.18 15.62 -11.69
CA TRP A 89 -6.13 15.79 -10.68
C TRP A 89 -5.32 14.51 -10.45
N PRO A 90 -5.93 13.33 -10.28
CA PRO A 90 -5.21 12.08 -10.18
C PRO A 90 -4.21 11.88 -11.33
N ARG A 91 -4.62 12.11 -12.58
CA ARG A 91 -3.78 11.99 -13.77
C ARG A 91 -2.59 12.96 -13.76
N ARG A 92 -2.82 14.23 -13.43
CA ARG A 92 -1.77 15.25 -13.30
C ARG A 92 -0.74 14.88 -12.22
N TRP A 93 -1.20 14.32 -11.11
CA TRP A 93 -0.32 13.85 -10.04
C TRP A 93 0.53 12.66 -10.48
N ALA A 94 -0.02 11.70 -11.23
CA ALA A 94 0.73 10.59 -11.80
C ALA A 94 1.85 11.07 -12.73
N GLU A 95 1.55 12.02 -13.62
CA GLU A 95 2.51 12.68 -14.50
C GLU A 95 3.65 13.34 -13.71
N GLN A 96 3.32 14.13 -12.69
CA GLN A 96 4.33 14.79 -11.85
C GLN A 96 5.16 13.79 -11.05
N TYR A 97 4.55 12.74 -10.49
CA TYR A 97 5.29 11.73 -9.76
C TYR A 97 6.30 11.02 -10.65
N VAL A 98 5.89 10.54 -11.82
CA VAL A 98 6.77 9.81 -12.74
C VAL A 98 7.97 10.65 -13.17
N THR A 99 7.76 11.92 -13.50
CA THR A 99 8.83 12.83 -13.95
C THR A 99 9.79 13.24 -12.83
N ARG A 100 9.37 13.12 -11.58
CA ARG A 100 10.10 13.66 -10.41
C ARG A 100 10.58 12.60 -9.42
N ALA A 101 10.11 11.34 -9.54
CA ALA A 101 10.41 10.28 -8.57
C ALA A 101 11.91 10.02 -8.37
N ARG A 102 12.74 10.15 -9.42
CA ARG A 102 14.19 9.98 -9.32
C ARG A 102 14.82 11.05 -8.44
N ASP A 103 14.50 12.30 -8.69
CA ASP A 103 15.20 13.46 -8.09
C ASP A 103 14.55 13.86 -6.77
N ASP A 104 13.22 14.07 -6.77
CA ASP A 104 12.52 14.58 -5.58
C ASP A 104 12.19 13.50 -4.54
N VAL A 105 12.22 12.23 -4.91
CA VAL A 105 12.06 11.12 -3.97
C VAL A 105 13.38 10.39 -3.79
N GLY A 106 13.91 9.80 -4.86
CA GLY A 106 15.08 8.92 -4.79
C GLY A 106 16.36 9.63 -4.35
N ALA A 107 16.71 10.77 -4.95
CA ALA A 107 17.92 11.52 -4.59
C ALA A 107 17.79 12.13 -3.18
N TRP A 108 16.65 12.72 -2.86
CA TRP A 108 16.39 13.27 -1.54
C TRP A 108 16.50 12.22 -0.42
N LEU A 109 15.95 11.02 -0.63
CA LEU A 109 16.09 9.93 0.34
C LEU A 109 17.55 9.50 0.54
N ARG A 110 18.35 9.49 -0.53
CA ARG A 110 19.79 9.19 -0.42
C ARG A 110 20.55 10.28 0.34
N GLU A 111 20.17 11.54 0.16
CA GLU A 111 20.72 12.69 0.91
C GLU A 111 20.58 12.49 2.41
N ILE A 112 19.42 12.04 2.90
CA ILE A 112 19.18 11.75 4.32
C ILE A 112 19.65 10.35 4.75
N GLY A 113 20.46 9.67 3.94
CA GLY A 113 21.12 8.41 4.29
C GLY A 113 20.33 7.13 4.03
N VAL A 114 19.19 7.19 3.35
CA VAL A 114 18.46 5.98 2.92
C VAL A 114 19.23 5.25 1.84
N LYS A 115 19.43 3.94 2.02
CA LYS A 115 20.09 3.06 1.06
C LYS A 115 19.07 2.10 0.44
N PHE A 116 19.22 1.85 -0.87
CA PHE A 116 18.41 0.89 -1.59
C PHE A 116 19.21 -0.38 -1.90
N PHE A 117 18.49 -1.48 -2.00
CA PHE A 117 19.09 -2.74 -2.42
C PHE A 117 19.53 -2.62 -3.89
N PRO A 118 20.70 -3.20 -4.26
CA PRO A 118 21.27 -2.98 -5.60
C PRO A 118 20.49 -3.67 -6.73
N VAL A 119 19.60 -4.59 -6.41
CA VAL A 119 18.75 -5.30 -7.39
C VAL A 119 17.34 -4.74 -7.33
N VAL A 120 16.89 -4.20 -8.45
CA VAL A 120 15.53 -3.69 -8.60
C VAL A 120 14.57 -4.85 -8.82
N ASN A 121 13.50 -4.93 -8.03
CA ASN A 121 12.50 -5.98 -8.16
C ASN A 121 11.47 -5.62 -9.25
N TRP A 122 10.90 -6.65 -9.85
CA TRP A 122 9.86 -6.51 -10.85
C TRP A 122 8.53 -6.97 -10.30
N ALA A 123 7.80 -6.07 -9.66
CA ALA A 123 6.45 -6.29 -9.14
C ALA A 123 5.41 -5.76 -10.14
N GLU A 124 4.17 -6.24 -10.03
CA GLU A 124 3.03 -5.82 -10.85
C GLU A 124 3.35 -5.79 -12.35
N ARG A 125 3.64 -6.97 -12.91
CA ARG A 125 3.93 -7.14 -14.35
C ARG A 125 2.67 -7.09 -15.20
N GLY A 126 1.52 -7.31 -14.56
CA GLY A 126 0.25 -7.54 -15.22
C GLY A 126 0.14 -8.93 -15.86
N ASN A 127 -1.08 -9.37 -16.11
CA ASN A 127 -1.33 -10.69 -16.70
C ASN A 127 -1.02 -10.72 -18.20
N PHE A 128 -1.18 -9.58 -18.87
CA PHE A 128 -1.06 -9.45 -20.32
C PHE A 128 -0.11 -8.32 -20.75
N GLY A 129 0.83 -7.92 -19.87
CA GLY A 129 1.73 -6.79 -20.11
C GLY A 129 1.08 -5.43 -19.85
N ASP A 130 0.02 -5.42 -19.07
CA ASP A 130 -0.72 -4.24 -18.62
C ASP A 130 -0.12 -3.57 -17.37
N GLY A 131 0.87 -4.18 -16.74
CA GLY A 131 1.60 -3.64 -15.59
C GLY A 131 2.95 -3.03 -15.92
N ASN A 132 3.91 -3.15 -15.00
CA ASN A 132 5.28 -2.65 -15.17
C ASN A 132 6.02 -3.35 -16.31
N SER A 133 6.34 -2.63 -17.38
CA SER A 133 7.15 -3.14 -18.51
C SER A 133 8.57 -3.50 -18.10
N VAL A 134 9.10 -2.83 -17.07
CA VAL A 134 10.47 -3.05 -16.54
C VAL A 134 10.46 -3.02 -15.01
N PRO A 135 11.50 -3.56 -14.35
CA PRO A 135 11.63 -3.50 -12.89
C PRO A 135 11.76 -2.07 -12.38
N ARG A 136 10.84 -1.65 -11.46
CA ARG A 136 10.83 -0.32 -10.83
C ARG A 136 10.72 -0.34 -9.31
N PHE A 137 10.57 -1.52 -8.71
CA PHE A 137 10.40 -1.63 -7.26
C PHE A 137 11.76 -1.69 -6.56
N HIS A 138 12.18 -0.57 -5.95
CA HIS A 138 13.44 -0.40 -5.23
C HIS A 138 13.23 -0.70 -3.75
N LEU A 139 13.86 -1.74 -3.26
CA LEU A 139 13.74 -2.14 -1.86
C LEU A 139 14.69 -1.34 -0.97
N THR A 140 14.13 -0.68 0.05
CA THR A 140 14.91 0.02 1.08
C THR A 140 15.72 -0.98 1.91
N TRP A 141 17.03 -0.79 2.02
CA TRP A 141 17.88 -1.57 2.90
C TRP A 141 17.62 -1.21 4.36
N GLY A 142 16.95 -2.13 5.06
CA GLY A 142 16.45 -1.93 6.42
C GLY A 142 14.93 -1.77 6.49
N THR A 143 14.20 -2.02 5.38
CA THR A 143 12.74 -1.94 5.26
C THR A 143 12.16 -0.53 5.47
N GLY A 144 10.84 -0.40 5.56
CA GLY A 144 10.18 0.86 5.90
C GLY A 144 10.57 1.41 7.28
N LYS A 145 10.99 0.52 8.20
CA LYS A 145 11.53 0.94 9.50
C LYS A 145 12.74 1.86 9.34
N ALA A 146 13.70 1.46 8.49
CA ALA A 146 14.89 2.27 8.25
C ALA A 146 14.60 3.58 7.49
N LEU A 147 13.59 3.57 6.62
CA LEU A 147 13.10 4.78 5.97
C LEU A 147 12.58 5.79 6.99
N VAL A 148 11.67 5.36 7.87
CA VAL A 148 11.12 6.21 8.94
C VAL A 148 12.23 6.69 9.88
N GLN A 149 13.14 5.80 10.28
CA GLN A 149 14.28 6.17 11.12
C GLN A 149 15.20 7.22 10.49
N ALA A 150 15.41 7.17 9.17
CA ALA A 150 16.22 8.16 8.47
C ALA A 150 15.56 9.55 8.49
N VAL A 151 14.24 9.61 8.20
CA VAL A 151 13.50 10.88 8.25
C VAL A 151 13.44 11.43 9.68
N TRP A 152 13.10 10.58 10.65
CA TRP A 152 13.04 10.97 12.07
C TRP A 152 14.41 11.41 12.59
N GLY A 153 15.47 10.68 12.26
CA GLY A 153 16.84 11.05 12.63
C GLY A 153 17.27 12.39 12.03
N ALA A 154 16.83 12.70 10.80
CA ALA A 154 17.08 14.00 10.19
C ALA A 154 16.31 15.13 10.90
N ILE A 155 15.10 14.88 11.41
CA ILE A 155 14.35 15.83 12.25
C ILE A 155 15.07 16.04 13.59
N GLU A 156 15.43 14.97 14.29
CA GLU A 156 16.07 15.03 15.61
C GLU A 156 17.43 15.75 15.57
N SER A 157 18.19 15.58 14.50
CA SER A 157 19.49 16.23 14.30
C SER A 157 19.41 17.60 13.63
N HIS A 158 18.20 18.07 13.29
CA HIS A 158 18.04 19.33 12.58
C HIS A 158 18.42 20.55 13.46
N PRO A 159 19.17 21.55 12.96
CA PRO A 159 19.54 22.74 13.75
C PRO A 159 18.35 23.50 14.35
N ARG A 160 17.19 23.41 13.69
CA ARG A 160 15.93 23.99 14.17
C ARG A 160 15.01 22.98 14.87
N ARG A 161 15.55 21.89 15.45
CA ARG A 161 14.75 20.90 16.19
C ARG A 161 13.89 21.54 17.30
N SER A 162 14.39 22.59 17.93
CA SER A 162 13.66 23.35 18.95
C SER A 162 12.43 24.10 18.42
N ALA A 163 12.29 24.27 17.11
CA ALA A 163 11.12 24.85 16.46
C ALA A 163 10.01 23.80 16.19
N LEU A 164 10.23 22.54 16.56
CA LEU A 164 9.23 21.48 16.54
C LEU A 164 8.67 21.22 17.93
N ASP A 165 7.36 21.40 18.12
CA ASP A 165 6.57 20.83 19.21
C ASP A 165 5.95 19.51 18.74
N LEU A 166 6.17 18.42 19.48
CA LEU A 166 5.61 17.09 19.20
C LEU A 166 4.66 16.69 20.30
N ARG A 167 3.39 16.49 19.96
CA ARG A 167 2.37 15.98 20.87
C ARG A 167 1.82 14.66 20.37
N LEU A 168 2.16 13.61 21.06
CA LEU A 168 1.65 12.27 20.86
C LEU A 168 0.42 12.01 21.73
N ARG A 169 -0.30 10.91 21.48
CA ARG A 169 -1.58 10.61 22.15
C ARG A 169 -2.57 11.76 22.06
N SER A 170 -2.55 12.46 20.95
CA SER A 170 -3.32 13.66 20.67
C SER A 170 -4.18 13.45 19.42
N ARG A 171 -5.48 13.29 19.63
CA ARG A 171 -6.45 13.07 18.57
C ARG A 171 -7.05 14.40 18.11
N VAL A 172 -6.88 14.72 16.85
CA VAL A 172 -7.62 15.82 16.21
C VAL A 172 -9.04 15.33 15.90
N THR A 173 -10.03 16.10 16.37
CA THR A 173 -11.46 15.78 16.23
C THR A 173 -12.20 16.73 15.31
N GLU A 174 -11.77 17.99 15.23
CA GLU A 174 -12.41 19.01 14.41
C GLU A 174 -11.39 19.95 13.77
N LEU A 175 -11.71 20.45 12.58
CA LEU A 175 -11.00 21.56 11.93
C LEU A 175 -11.69 22.88 12.23
N ILE A 176 -10.94 23.88 12.63
CA ILE A 176 -11.47 25.19 12.99
C ILE A 176 -11.37 26.13 11.80
N SER A 177 -12.54 26.60 11.35
CA SER A 177 -12.64 27.57 10.25
C SER A 177 -12.89 28.97 10.79
N GLU A 178 -12.09 29.94 10.36
CA GLU A 178 -12.22 31.36 10.67
C GLU A 178 -12.13 32.17 9.37
N GLU A 179 -13.09 33.03 9.11
CA GLU A 179 -13.14 33.90 7.91
C GLU A 179 -12.92 33.14 6.58
N GLY A 180 -13.45 31.90 6.48
CA GLY A 180 -13.33 31.07 5.28
C GLY A 180 -11.99 30.37 5.09
N ARG A 181 -11.10 30.44 6.09
CA ARG A 181 -9.80 29.78 6.16
C ARG A 181 -9.78 28.75 7.29
N ILE A 182 -9.06 27.64 7.10
CA ILE A 182 -8.74 26.74 8.22
C ILE A 182 -7.59 27.35 9.04
N ALA A 183 -7.94 27.71 10.28
CA ALA A 183 -7.05 28.42 11.20
C ALA A 183 -6.48 27.51 12.30
N GLY A 184 -6.97 26.26 12.44
CA GLY A 184 -6.54 25.37 13.51
C GLY A 184 -7.34 24.09 13.60
N CYS A 185 -7.25 23.43 14.76
CA CYS A 185 -7.96 22.22 15.07
C CYS A 185 -8.28 22.09 16.56
N ARG A 186 -9.32 21.29 16.87
CA ARG A 186 -9.63 20.83 18.22
C ARG A 186 -8.94 19.49 18.46
N VAL A 187 -8.39 19.31 19.64
CA VAL A 187 -7.59 18.16 20.01
C VAL A 187 -8.08 17.57 21.32
N VAL A 188 -8.23 16.26 21.36
CA VAL A 188 -8.52 15.49 22.56
C VAL A 188 -7.29 14.65 22.92
N GLY A 189 -6.84 14.79 24.18
CA GLY A 189 -5.79 13.93 24.73
C GLY A 189 -6.30 12.50 24.94
N GLU A 190 -5.50 11.50 24.54
CA GLU A 190 -5.81 10.06 24.73
C GLU A 190 -4.93 9.43 25.83
N GLU A 191 -4.51 10.19 26.83
CA GLU A 191 -3.86 9.62 28.01
C GLU A 191 -4.87 9.04 29.00
N ALA A 192 -4.54 7.90 29.60
CA ALA A 192 -5.41 7.24 30.55
C ALA A 192 -5.74 8.14 31.75
N GLY A 193 -7.01 8.58 31.85
CA GLY A 193 -7.51 9.41 32.95
C GLY A 193 -7.48 10.92 32.71
N GLN A 194 -7.01 11.39 31.56
CA GLN A 194 -7.10 12.81 31.14
C GLN A 194 -7.71 12.92 29.76
N THR A 195 -8.89 13.54 29.66
CA THR A 195 -9.54 13.92 28.40
C THR A 195 -9.46 15.45 28.31
N ASP A 196 -8.25 15.98 28.09
CA ASP A 196 -8.10 17.41 27.84
C ASP A 196 -8.62 17.69 26.42
N ASP A 197 -9.69 18.47 26.32
CA ASP A 197 -10.24 18.99 25.06
C ASP A 197 -9.83 20.46 24.94
N TYR A 198 -9.04 20.77 23.89
CA TYR A 198 -8.51 22.11 23.69
C TYR A 198 -8.35 22.45 22.22
N GLU A 199 -8.35 23.74 21.93
CA GLU A 199 -8.16 24.26 20.58
C GLU A 199 -6.73 24.71 20.34
N LEU A 200 -6.25 24.46 19.13
CA LEU A 200 -4.94 24.88 18.64
C LEU A 200 -5.10 25.72 17.38
N ARG A 201 -4.30 26.76 17.27
CA ARG A 201 -4.28 27.64 16.11
C ARG A 201 -2.94 27.57 15.39
N ALA A 202 -2.96 27.70 14.06
CA ALA A 202 -1.79 27.81 13.21
C ALA A 202 -1.81 29.12 12.42
N ALA A 203 -0.67 29.81 12.35
CA ALA A 203 -0.58 31.08 11.66
C ALA A 203 -0.76 30.96 10.14
N LYS A 204 -0.31 29.82 9.54
CA LYS A 204 -0.29 29.62 8.10
C LYS A 204 -1.16 28.46 7.61
N ALA A 205 -1.03 27.25 8.20
CA ALA A 205 -1.65 26.06 7.63
C ALA A 205 -1.87 24.93 8.63
N VAL A 206 -2.85 24.07 8.29
CA VAL A 206 -3.04 22.73 8.84
C VAL A 206 -2.81 21.72 7.73
N VAL A 207 -1.95 20.72 7.95
CA VAL A 207 -1.60 19.65 7.00
C VAL A 207 -2.15 18.33 7.50
N ILE A 208 -3.05 17.71 6.75
CA ILE A 208 -3.64 16.41 7.06
C ILE A 208 -2.75 15.30 6.49
N ALA A 209 -2.17 14.47 7.37
CA ALA A 209 -1.31 13.33 7.06
C ALA A 209 -1.77 12.06 7.80
N ALA A 210 -3.06 11.92 8.06
CA ALA A 210 -3.66 10.96 9.00
C ALA A 210 -3.87 9.54 8.44
N GLY A 211 -3.36 9.22 7.26
CA GLY A 211 -3.57 7.93 6.59
C GLY A 211 -4.91 7.85 5.88
N GLY A 212 -5.33 6.63 5.50
CA GLY A 212 -6.56 6.36 4.76
C GLY A 212 -7.71 5.87 5.64
N ILE A 213 -8.54 4.97 5.07
CA ILE A 213 -9.72 4.39 5.75
C ILE A 213 -9.53 2.92 6.16
N GLY A 214 -8.42 2.29 5.77
CA GLY A 214 -8.23 0.83 5.89
C GLY A 214 -8.13 0.28 7.33
N GLY A 215 -8.05 1.15 8.34
CA GLY A 215 -8.12 0.80 9.76
C GLY A 215 -9.55 0.68 10.31
N ASN A 216 -10.54 1.12 9.54
CA ASN A 216 -11.97 1.01 9.86
C ASN A 216 -12.65 0.05 8.87
N LEU A 217 -12.79 -1.22 9.25
CA LEU A 217 -13.36 -2.24 8.37
C LEU A 217 -14.84 -2.03 8.06
N GLU A 218 -15.60 -1.34 8.91
CA GLU A 218 -17.00 -0.98 8.63
C GLU A 218 -17.05 0.05 7.49
N LEU A 219 -16.20 1.07 7.57
CA LEU A 219 -16.06 2.07 6.52
C LEU A 219 -15.56 1.43 5.21
N VAL A 220 -14.57 0.51 5.29
CA VAL A 220 -14.10 -0.25 4.13
C VAL A 220 -15.22 -1.07 3.48
N ARG A 221 -16.10 -1.71 4.27
CA ARG A 221 -17.26 -2.46 3.74
C ARG A 221 -18.31 -1.54 3.14
N ARG A 222 -18.59 -0.39 3.73
CA ARG A 222 -19.50 0.62 3.20
C ARG A 222 -19.04 1.13 1.84
N GLU A 223 -17.75 1.40 1.70
CA GLU A 223 -17.12 1.92 0.49
C GLU A 223 -16.60 0.82 -0.45
N TRP A 224 -16.95 -0.44 -0.19
CA TRP A 224 -16.45 -1.57 -1.00
C TRP A 224 -16.90 -1.45 -2.46
N PRO A 225 -16.02 -1.65 -3.46
CA PRO A 225 -16.35 -1.50 -4.89
C PRO A 225 -17.21 -2.68 -5.40
N THR A 226 -18.47 -2.71 -4.99
CA THR A 226 -19.40 -3.82 -5.25
C THR A 226 -19.65 -4.09 -6.73
N GLU A 227 -19.63 -3.07 -7.58
CA GLU A 227 -19.79 -3.22 -9.02
C GLU A 227 -18.68 -4.07 -9.64
N ARG A 228 -17.46 -3.99 -9.09
CA ARG A 228 -16.30 -4.69 -9.63
C ARG A 228 -15.99 -5.99 -8.90
N LEU A 229 -16.14 -6.01 -7.58
CA LEU A 229 -15.74 -7.14 -6.71
C LEU A 229 -16.92 -7.91 -6.10
N GLY A 230 -18.16 -7.59 -6.51
CA GLY A 230 -19.36 -8.13 -5.86
C GLY A 230 -19.50 -7.65 -4.41
N PRO A 231 -20.38 -8.24 -3.61
CA PRO A 231 -20.60 -7.85 -2.21
C PRO A 231 -19.32 -7.85 -1.38
N ALA A 232 -19.23 -6.99 -0.37
CA ALA A 232 -18.09 -6.97 0.54
C ALA A 232 -17.90 -8.33 1.24
N PRO A 233 -16.65 -8.81 1.44
CA PRO A 233 -16.42 -10.07 2.10
C PRO A 233 -16.83 -10.02 3.57
N GLU A 234 -17.48 -11.08 4.04
CA GLU A 234 -17.82 -11.25 5.46
C GLU A 234 -16.54 -11.31 6.31
N LYS A 235 -15.57 -12.13 5.86
CA LYS A 235 -14.26 -12.26 6.49
C LYS A 235 -13.25 -11.39 5.76
N LEU A 236 -13.00 -10.19 6.30
CA LEU A 236 -12.02 -9.23 5.79
C LEU A 236 -10.93 -9.01 6.83
N LEU A 237 -9.69 -9.28 6.46
CA LEU A 237 -8.54 -9.04 7.33
C LEU A 237 -8.12 -7.57 7.26
N MET A 238 -7.53 -7.07 8.35
CA MET A 238 -6.99 -5.71 8.45
C MET A 238 -5.47 -5.75 8.37
N GLY A 239 -4.92 -5.12 7.34
CA GLY A 239 -3.49 -4.93 7.14
C GLY A 239 -3.06 -3.46 7.24
N SER A 240 -3.99 -2.54 7.46
CA SER A 240 -3.73 -1.10 7.62
C SER A 240 -3.38 -0.76 9.07
N HIS A 241 -2.96 0.49 9.29
CA HIS A 241 -2.80 1.03 10.64
C HIS A 241 -4.19 1.32 11.24
N TYR A 242 -4.43 0.94 12.48
CA TYR A 242 -5.75 1.05 13.13
C TYR A 242 -6.22 2.50 13.33
N TYR A 243 -5.31 3.47 13.37
CA TYR A 243 -5.67 4.90 13.40
C TYR A 243 -5.95 5.51 12.02
N ALA A 244 -5.77 4.75 10.92
CA ALA A 244 -6.20 5.16 9.60
C ALA A 244 -7.71 4.86 9.45
N ASP A 245 -8.53 5.55 10.23
CA ASP A 245 -9.95 5.25 10.46
C ASP A 245 -10.92 6.09 9.62
N GLY A 246 -10.41 7.04 8.82
CA GLY A 246 -11.22 7.90 7.97
C GLY A 246 -11.82 9.13 8.66
N ALA A 247 -11.69 9.30 9.97
CA ALA A 247 -12.31 10.40 10.71
C ALA A 247 -11.94 11.79 10.16
N LEU A 248 -10.69 11.99 9.75
CA LEU A 248 -10.28 13.28 9.16
C LEU A 248 -10.72 13.45 7.69
N HIS A 249 -11.11 12.39 6.98
CA HIS A 249 -11.78 12.53 5.69
C HIS A 249 -13.20 13.09 5.88
N GLU A 250 -13.94 12.56 6.85
CA GLU A 250 -15.26 13.07 7.22
C GLU A 250 -15.19 14.53 7.69
N GLU A 251 -14.18 14.87 8.47
CA GLU A 251 -13.98 16.22 8.97
C GLU A 251 -13.61 17.22 7.85
N VAL A 252 -12.77 16.82 6.88
CA VAL A 252 -12.46 17.63 5.69
C VAL A 252 -13.72 17.84 4.85
N SER A 253 -14.55 16.81 4.68
CA SER A 253 -15.86 16.96 4.02
C SER A 253 -16.75 17.95 4.77
N ARG A 254 -16.82 17.89 6.11
CA ARG A 254 -17.61 18.81 6.94
C ARG A 254 -17.26 20.28 6.71
N VAL A 255 -15.97 20.59 6.48
CA VAL A 255 -15.53 21.97 6.18
C VAL A 255 -15.57 22.31 4.68
N GLY A 256 -16.24 21.48 3.88
CA GLY A 256 -16.47 21.71 2.44
C GLY A 256 -15.32 21.28 1.54
N GLY A 257 -14.40 20.44 2.02
CA GLY A 257 -13.34 19.83 1.21
C GLY A 257 -13.86 18.63 0.42
N ASN A 258 -13.35 18.45 -0.79
CA ASN A 258 -13.74 17.35 -1.66
C ASN A 258 -12.98 16.06 -1.27
N VAL A 259 -13.74 15.02 -0.90
CA VAL A 259 -13.21 13.67 -0.65
C VAL A 259 -13.72 12.75 -1.76
N THR A 260 -12.81 12.12 -2.49
CA THR A 260 -13.14 11.39 -3.72
C THR A 260 -12.70 9.94 -3.66
N HIS A 261 -13.42 9.08 -4.39
CA HIS A 261 -12.98 7.73 -4.74
C HIS A 261 -12.67 6.82 -3.54
N LEU A 262 -13.35 6.95 -2.39
CA LEU A 262 -13.11 6.08 -1.23
C LEU A 262 -13.36 4.59 -1.54
N SER A 263 -14.14 4.28 -2.56
CA SER A 263 -14.32 2.92 -3.09
C SER A 263 -13.10 2.37 -3.83
N ARG A 264 -12.15 3.22 -4.22
CA ARG A 264 -10.89 2.75 -4.83
C ARG A 264 -9.92 2.36 -3.73
N MET A 265 -9.60 1.06 -3.67
CA MET A 265 -8.79 0.48 -2.62
C MET A 265 -7.75 -0.45 -3.19
N TRP A 266 -6.57 -0.51 -2.56
CA TRP A 266 -5.55 -1.51 -2.85
C TRP A 266 -5.59 -2.60 -1.79
N ASN A 267 -6.55 -3.49 -1.95
CA ASN A 267 -6.74 -4.66 -1.11
C ASN A 267 -5.99 -5.85 -1.72
N TYR A 268 -5.66 -6.83 -0.90
CA TYR A 268 -4.89 -8.00 -1.32
C TYR A 268 -5.70 -9.28 -1.21
N ALA A 269 -5.42 -10.24 -2.10
CA ALA A 269 -5.98 -11.59 -2.11
C ALA A 269 -5.04 -12.65 -1.52
N ASP A 270 -3.92 -12.23 -0.93
CA ASP A 270 -2.83 -13.11 -0.49
C ASP A 270 -2.52 -12.94 1.01
N ALA A 271 -3.55 -12.69 1.80
CA ALA A 271 -3.39 -12.51 3.23
C ALA A 271 -3.82 -13.74 4.04
N VAL A 272 -3.23 -13.86 5.21
CA VAL A 272 -3.57 -14.86 6.24
C VAL A 272 -3.75 -14.19 7.59
N ARG A 273 -4.44 -14.84 8.51
CA ARG A 273 -4.53 -14.40 9.92
C ARG A 273 -3.15 -14.39 10.55
N HIS A 274 -2.87 -13.32 11.29
CA HIS A 274 -1.58 -13.18 11.98
C HIS A 274 -1.43 -14.29 13.03
N PRO A 275 -0.29 -15.04 13.08
CA PRO A 275 -0.07 -16.11 14.05
C PRO A 275 -0.14 -15.65 15.52
N LYS A 276 0.18 -14.38 15.77
CA LYS A 276 0.10 -13.70 17.07
C LYS A 276 -0.58 -12.34 16.87
N PRO A 277 -1.91 -12.30 16.77
CA PRO A 277 -2.63 -11.07 16.46
C PRO A 277 -2.45 -10.05 17.60
N GLN A 278 -2.18 -8.80 17.24
CA GLN A 278 -2.05 -7.67 18.17
C GLN A 278 -3.33 -6.83 18.22
N ARG A 279 -4.27 -7.08 17.31
CA ARG A 279 -5.55 -6.41 17.17
C ARG A 279 -6.56 -7.35 16.52
N GLU A 280 -7.81 -7.00 16.59
CA GLU A 280 -8.88 -7.73 15.92
C GLU A 280 -8.67 -7.73 14.41
N HIS A 281 -9.04 -8.81 13.73
CA HIS A 281 -8.87 -9.01 12.28
C HIS A 281 -7.44 -8.83 11.75
N HIS A 282 -6.41 -8.88 12.60
CA HIS A 282 -5.03 -8.66 12.18
C HIS A 282 -4.59 -9.66 11.11
N GLY A 283 -4.37 -9.14 9.89
CA GLY A 283 -3.90 -9.88 8.74
C GLY A 283 -2.43 -9.63 8.40
N LEU A 284 -1.82 -10.61 7.76
CA LEU A 284 -0.48 -10.50 7.17
C LEU A 284 -0.55 -10.76 5.67
N LYS A 285 -0.01 -9.82 4.87
CA LYS A 285 0.20 -10.04 3.44
C LYS A 285 1.36 -11.00 3.25
N LEU A 286 1.11 -12.12 2.62
CA LEU A 286 2.15 -13.03 2.16
C LEU A 286 2.78 -12.52 0.84
N ILE A 287 3.96 -13.05 0.54
CA ILE A 287 4.48 -13.17 -0.82
C ILE A 287 4.39 -14.66 -1.13
N PRO A 288 3.30 -15.09 -1.77
CA PRO A 288 2.98 -16.50 -1.90
C PRO A 288 3.96 -17.23 -2.83
N PRO A 289 4.18 -18.53 -2.59
CA PRO A 289 4.95 -19.37 -3.50
C PRO A 289 4.42 -19.34 -4.94
N ARG A 290 5.25 -18.93 -5.88
CA ARG A 290 4.91 -18.80 -7.30
C ARG A 290 4.78 -20.14 -8.00
N SER A 291 5.45 -21.16 -7.44
CA SER A 291 5.42 -22.55 -7.92
C SER A 291 4.32 -23.38 -7.26
N GLY A 292 3.53 -22.80 -6.34
CA GLY A 292 2.32 -23.39 -5.81
C GLY A 292 1.13 -23.18 -6.74
N LEU A 293 0.08 -23.97 -6.59
CA LEU A 293 -1.17 -23.82 -7.33
C LEU A 293 -2.20 -23.03 -6.53
N MET A 294 -2.75 -21.99 -7.15
CA MET A 294 -3.91 -21.28 -6.64
C MET A 294 -5.19 -22.01 -7.06
N LEU A 295 -6.00 -22.35 -6.08
CA LEU A 295 -7.27 -23.08 -6.23
C LEU A 295 -8.40 -22.22 -5.65
N ASN A 296 -9.59 -22.38 -6.24
CA ASN A 296 -10.82 -21.81 -5.69
C ASN A 296 -11.27 -22.57 -4.42
N PRO A 297 -12.32 -22.14 -3.72
CA PRO A 297 -12.85 -22.82 -2.55
C PRO A 297 -13.26 -24.29 -2.75
N ASP A 298 -13.51 -24.75 -3.97
CA ASP A 298 -13.86 -26.13 -4.30
C ASP A 298 -12.64 -26.99 -4.69
N GLY A 299 -11.42 -26.46 -4.57
CA GLY A 299 -10.19 -27.16 -4.92
C GLY A 299 -9.88 -27.20 -6.42
N LEU A 300 -10.62 -26.46 -7.25
CA LEU A 300 -10.37 -26.33 -8.68
C LEU A 300 -9.30 -25.25 -8.94
N ARG A 301 -8.38 -25.55 -9.83
CA ARG A 301 -7.38 -24.57 -10.27
C ARG A 301 -8.05 -23.41 -11.03
N TYR A 302 -7.65 -22.19 -10.70
CA TYR A 302 -8.06 -21.02 -11.49
C TYR A 302 -7.54 -21.12 -12.93
N GLY A 303 -8.41 -20.89 -13.90
CA GLY A 303 -8.09 -20.94 -15.31
C GLY A 303 -9.01 -20.07 -16.16
N PRO A 304 -8.73 -19.89 -17.45
CA PRO A 304 -7.54 -20.35 -18.18
C PRO A 304 -6.26 -19.58 -17.82
N VAL A 305 -6.37 -18.35 -17.28
CA VAL A 305 -5.24 -17.56 -16.83
C VAL A 305 -4.91 -17.92 -15.37
N PRO A 306 -3.66 -18.31 -15.06
CA PRO A 306 -3.31 -18.67 -13.70
C PRO A 306 -3.33 -17.43 -12.79
N VAL A 307 -3.85 -17.57 -11.58
CA VAL A 307 -3.79 -16.53 -10.57
C VAL A 307 -2.41 -16.54 -9.91
N MET A 308 -1.69 -15.46 -10.05
CA MET A 308 -0.38 -15.25 -9.45
C MET A 308 -0.32 -13.84 -8.84
N PRO A 309 -0.62 -13.68 -7.54
CA PRO A 309 -0.70 -12.35 -6.90
C PRO A 309 0.58 -11.51 -7.05
N THR A 310 1.73 -12.15 -7.23
CA THR A 310 3.01 -11.46 -7.47
C THR A 310 3.17 -10.90 -8.89
N PHE A 311 2.30 -11.29 -9.82
CA PHE A 311 2.24 -10.74 -11.19
C PHE A 311 1.24 -9.61 -11.29
N ASP A 312 0.06 -9.80 -10.69
CA ASP A 312 -1.05 -8.87 -10.72
C ASP A 312 -1.88 -9.08 -9.45
N ALA A 313 -1.66 -8.20 -8.46
CA ALA A 313 -2.29 -8.32 -7.16
C ALA A 313 -3.80 -8.02 -7.24
N TYR A 314 -4.19 -7.06 -8.08
CA TYR A 314 -5.59 -6.67 -8.19
C TYR A 314 -6.41 -7.71 -8.96
N ALA A 315 -5.90 -8.24 -10.07
CA ALA A 315 -6.55 -9.31 -10.80
C ALA A 315 -6.70 -10.60 -9.95
N ALA A 316 -5.75 -10.85 -9.03
CA ALA A 316 -5.88 -11.94 -8.08
C ALA A 316 -7.05 -11.72 -7.11
N LEU A 317 -7.29 -10.48 -6.68
CA LEU A 317 -8.43 -10.12 -5.83
C LEU A 317 -9.75 -10.25 -6.61
N GLU A 318 -9.81 -9.78 -7.85
CA GLU A 318 -10.99 -9.93 -8.72
C GLU A 318 -11.37 -11.41 -8.86
N ARG A 319 -10.39 -12.26 -9.20
CA ARG A 319 -10.62 -13.71 -9.35
C ARG A 319 -11.08 -14.37 -8.04
N MET A 320 -10.53 -13.99 -6.89
CA MET A 320 -10.99 -14.47 -5.59
C MET A 320 -12.42 -14.02 -5.30
N CYS A 321 -12.79 -12.79 -5.69
CA CYS A 321 -14.10 -12.21 -5.45
C CYS A 321 -15.20 -12.71 -6.37
N GLU A 322 -14.88 -13.47 -7.43
CA GLU A 322 -15.89 -14.17 -8.26
C GLU A 322 -16.63 -15.27 -7.48
N ASP A 323 -16.00 -15.87 -6.47
CA ASP A 323 -16.63 -16.81 -5.56
C ASP A 323 -17.27 -16.07 -4.38
N GLU A 324 -18.49 -16.44 -3.99
CA GLU A 324 -19.22 -15.79 -2.89
C GLU A 324 -18.49 -15.93 -1.54
N ARG A 325 -17.75 -17.02 -1.34
CA ARG A 325 -16.97 -17.31 -0.13
C ARG A 325 -15.71 -16.43 0.01
N LYS A 326 -15.23 -15.86 -1.11
CA LYS A 326 -14.13 -14.87 -1.19
C LYS A 326 -12.86 -15.29 -0.44
N TYR A 327 -12.44 -16.53 -0.66
CA TYR A 327 -11.11 -17.01 -0.26
C TYR A 327 -10.54 -17.92 -1.37
N SER A 328 -9.26 -18.20 -1.27
CA SER A 328 -8.57 -19.11 -2.19
C SER A 328 -7.66 -20.04 -1.40
N TRP A 329 -7.31 -21.18 -1.99
CA TRP A 329 -6.27 -22.05 -1.48
C TRP A 329 -5.01 -21.93 -2.32
N LEU A 330 -3.86 -21.88 -1.67
CA LEU A 330 -2.56 -22.10 -2.31
C LEU A 330 -2.02 -23.44 -1.86
N VAL A 331 -1.80 -24.37 -2.81
CA VAL A 331 -1.24 -25.70 -2.51
C VAL A 331 0.19 -25.77 -3.04
N CYS A 332 1.12 -26.19 -2.19
CA CYS A 332 2.52 -26.41 -2.51
C CYS A 332 3.11 -27.51 -1.62
N ASN A 333 4.41 -27.74 -1.69
CA ASN A 333 5.13 -28.56 -0.73
C ASN A 333 6.16 -27.74 0.08
N PHE A 334 6.73 -28.36 1.09
CA PHE A 334 7.70 -27.70 1.99
C PHE A 334 8.95 -27.17 1.25
N LYS A 335 9.43 -27.90 0.23
CA LYS A 335 10.60 -27.48 -0.55
C LYS A 335 10.32 -26.22 -1.37
N ILE A 336 9.11 -26.08 -1.93
CA ILE A 336 8.64 -24.86 -2.59
C ILE A 336 8.46 -23.76 -1.54
N ALA A 337 7.72 -24.02 -0.46
CA ALA A 337 7.41 -23.04 0.57
C ALA A 337 8.67 -22.45 1.20
N LYS A 338 9.62 -23.27 1.65
CA LYS A 338 10.86 -22.77 2.27
C LYS A 338 11.69 -21.85 1.37
N ARG A 339 11.58 -22.01 0.04
CA ARG A 339 12.31 -21.22 -0.94
C ARG A 339 11.60 -19.96 -1.37
N GLU A 340 10.28 -20.00 -1.48
CA GLU A 340 9.49 -18.96 -2.16
C GLU A 340 8.57 -18.18 -1.24
N LEU A 341 8.10 -18.77 -0.12
CA LEU A 341 7.24 -18.09 0.83
C LEU A 341 7.99 -16.96 1.52
N ASP A 342 7.38 -15.80 1.52
CA ASP A 342 7.83 -14.66 2.30
C ASP A 342 6.62 -13.89 2.86
N VAL A 343 6.88 -12.90 3.71
CA VAL A 343 5.86 -12.00 4.25
C VAL A 343 6.21 -10.58 3.88
N SER A 344 5.22 -9.84 3.40
CA SER A 344 5.38 -8.41 3.11
C SER A 344 5.38 -7.63 4.42
N GLY A 345 6.51 -7.07 4.80
CA GLY A 345 6.63 -6.25 6.00
C GLY A 345 7.98 -6.38 6.70
N SER A 346 8.23 -5.50 7.64
CA SER A 346 9.49 -5.43 8.39
C SER A 346 9.60 -6.51 9.47
N GLN A 347 8.46 -6.93 10.05
CA GLN A 347 8.41 -7.82 11.21
C GLN A 347 9.01 -9.20 10.92
N HIS A 348 8.62 -9.83 9.82
CA HIS A 348 9.04 -11.19 9.44
C HIS A 348 10.32 -11.24 8.58
N ASN A 349 10.96 -10.08 8.37
CA ASN A 349 12.22 -9.95 7.61
C ASN A 349 13.37 -9.39 8.47
N PRO A 350 13.74 -10.05 9.59
CA PRO A 350 14.70 -9.50 10.56
C PRO A 350 16.08 -9.21 9.94
N HIS A 351 16.57 -10.08 9.06
CA HIS A 351 17.89 -9.87 8.43
C HIS A 351 17.93 -8.65 7.51
N LEU A 352 16.85 -8.41 6.76
CA LEU A 352 16.71 -7.21 5.94
C LEU A 352 16.51 -5.97 6.82
N ARG A 353 15.62 -6.05 7.81
CA ARG A 353 15.31 -4.95 8.74
C ARG A 353 16.53 -4.49 9.53
N GLU A 354 17.35 -5.43 9.99
CA GLU A 354 18.55 -5.17 10.79
C GLU A 354 19.81 -4.98 9.93
N ARG A 355 19.65 -4.93 8.59
CA ARG A 355 20.73 -4.72 7.62
C ARG A 355 21.86 -5.76 7.72
N ARG A 356 21.54 -7.01 8.04
CA ARG A 356 22.47 -8.14 8.15
C ARG A 356 22.63 -8.82 6.79
N LEU A 357 23.61 -8.37 6.00
CA LEU A 357 23.79 -8.82 4.61
C LEU A 357 24.02 -10.33 4.48
N VAL A 358 24.98 -10.89 5.23
CA VAL A 358 25.34 -12.31 5.12
C VAL A 358 24.16 -13.22 5.50
N PRO A 359 23.51 -13.07 6.65
CA PRO A 359 22.32 -13.86 6.98
C PRO A 359 21.17 -13.67 5.97
N PHE A 360 21.00 -12.46 5.43
CA PHE A 360 20.01 -12.19 4.39
C PHE A 360 20.32 -13.00 3.11
N LEU A 361 21.56 -12.96 2.60
CA LEU A 361 21.97 -13.73 1.41
C LEU A 361 21.83 -15.24 1.64
N LEU A 362 22.21 -15.74 2.81
CA LEU A 362 22.01 -17.14 3.17
C LEU A 362 20.53 -17.52 3.18
N SER A 363 19.64 -16.66 3.70
CA SER A 363 18.19 -16.91 3.67
C SER A 363 17.61 -16.97 2.26
N VAL A 364 18.17 -16.20 1.33
CA VAL A 364 17.78 -16.22 -0.09
C VAL A 364 18.27 -17.51 -0.79
N LEU A 365 19.48 -17.98 -0.46
CA LEU A 365 20.09 -19.16 -1.09
C LEU A 365 19.55 -20.48 -0.51
N LEU A 366 19.46 -20.60 0.80
CA LEU A 366 19.08 -21.82 1.51
C LEU A 366 17.57 -21.93 1.78
N GLY A 367 16.85 -20.80 1.63
CA GLY A 367 15.44 -20.70 1.95
C GLY A 367 15.19 -20.38 3.44
N LYS A 368 13.88 -20.32 3.82
CA LYS A 368 13.40 -19.86 5.12
C LYS A 368 12.58 -20.94 5.86
N PRO A 369 13.12 -22.11 6.21
CA PRO A 369 12.36 -23.20 6.83
C PRO A 369 11.73 -22.77 8.17
N ARG A 370 12.41 -21.93 8.95
CA ARG A 370 11.87 -21.40 10.22
C ARG A 370 10.62 -20.54 10.03
N LEU A 371 10.54 -19.81 8.94
CA LEU A 371 9.36 -19.01 8.60
C LEU A 371 8.17 -19.91 8.29
N VAL A 372 8.38 -20.96 7.49
CA VAL A 372 7.32 -21.93 7.14
C VAL A 372 6.80 -22.63 8.39
N ASN A 373 7.69 -23.14 9.24
CA ASN A 373 7.30 -23.81 10.49
C ASN A 373 6.55 -22.87 11.42
N HIS A 374 6.99 -21.60 11.56
CA HIS A 374 6.29 -20.60 12.36
C HIS A 374 4.83 -20.41 11.93
N PHE A 375 4.55 -20.43 10.62
CA PHE A 375 3.18 -20.33 10.12
C PHE A 375 2.40 -21.65 10.30
N LEU A 376 3.01 -22.79 10.07
CA LEU A 376 2.38 -24.10 10.28
C LEU A 376 1.99 -24.34 11.74
N GLU A 377 2.78 -23.83 12.68
CA GLU A 377 2.53 -23.96 14.11
C GLU A 377 1.55 -22.91 14.65
N GLY A 378 1.54 -21.71 14.07
CA GLY A 378 0.86 -20.56 14.67
C GLY A 378 -0.32 -20.00 13.89
N SER A 379 -0.43 -20.24 12.58
CA SER A 379 -1.52 -19.69 11.78
C SER A 379 -2.58 -20.74 11.49
N PRO A 380 -3.86 -20.48 11.81
CA PRO A 380 -4.95 -21.40 11.52
C PRO A 380 -5.30 -21.47 10.01
N ASP A 381 -4.62 -20.71 9.17
CA ASP A 381 -4.79 -20.72 7.71
C ASP A 381 -3.78 -21.64 7.01
N PHE A 382 -2.83 -22.25 7.75
CA PHE A 382 -1.83 -23.16 7.23
C PHE A 382 -2.10 -24.60 7.71
N VAL A 383 -2.17 -25.52 6.78
CA VAL A 383 -2.26 -26.96 7.08
C VAL A 383 -1.20 -27.72 6.31
N SER A 384 -0.74 -28.84 6.86
CA SER A 384 0.21 -29.74 6.20
C SER A 384 -0.21 -31.20 6.31
N ALA A 385 0.15 -32.01 5.30
CA ALA A 385 -0.23 -33.40 5.23
C ALA A 385 0.81 -34.25 4.48
N SER A 386 0.75 -35.56 4.65
CA SER A 386 1.59 -36.54 3.98
C SER A 386 1.02 -37.01 2.64
N SER A 387 -0.29 -36.78 2.41
CA SER A 387 -1.00 -37.16 1.18
C SER A 387 -2.02 -36.09 0.77
N LEU A 388 -2.48 -36.11 -0.48
CA LEU A 388 -3.51 -35.20 -0.98
C LEU A 388 -4.88 -35.47 -0.32
N GLY A 389 -5.22 -36.73 -0.02
CA GLY A 389 -6.46 -37.08 0.68
C GLY A 389 -6.47 -36.51 2.12
N GLU A 390 -5.37 -36.64 2.85
CA GLU A 390 -5.22 -36.04 4.17
C GLU A 390 -5.24 -34.50 4.11
N LEU A 391 -4.62 -33.92 3.06
CA LEU A 391 -4.62 -32.48 2.86
C LEU A 391 -6.02 -31.95 2.62
N ALA A 392 -6.81 -32.60 1.75
CA ALA A 392 -8.20 -32.25 1.48
C ALA A 392 -9.07 -32.28 2.75
N ALA A 393 -8.90 -33.33 3.58
CA ALA A 393 -9.62 -33.43 4.85
C ALA A 393 -9.30 -32.23 5.78
N LYS A 394 -8.02 -31.87 5.92
CA LYS A 394 -7.59 -30.71 6.74
C LYS A 394 -8.05 -29.38 6.17
N MET A 395 -8.06 -29.22 4.83
CA MET A 395 -8.61 -28.02 4.18
C MET A 395 -10.10 -27.86 4.52
N ASN A 396 -10.87 -28.94 4.45
CA ASN A 396 -12.28 -28.95 4.84
C ASN A 396 -12.49 -28.64 6.32
N GLU A 397 -11.64 -29.15 7.20
CA GLU A 397 -11.68 -28.84 8.63
C GLU A 397 -11.47 -27.34 8.91
N VAL A 398 -10.52 -26.69 8.21
CA VAL A 398 -10.23 -25.27 8.37
C VAL A 398 -11.42 -24.38 7.97
N THR A 399 -12.20 -24.76 6.98
CA THR A 399 -13.36 -23.99 6.50
C THR A 399 -14.66 -24.40 7.19
N GLY A 400 -14.80 -25.67 7.56
CA GLY A 400 -16.04 -26.27 8.04
C GLY A 400 -17.07 -26.54 6.92
N GLU A 401 -16.69 -26.38 5.65
CA GLU A 401 -17.62 -26.43 4.49
C GLU A 401 -17.69 -27.79 3.81
N GLY A 402 -16.66 -28.61 3.89
CA GLY A 402 -16.62 -29.93 3.27
C GLY A 402 -16.62 -29.94 1.73
N THR A 403 -16.18 -28.85 1.11
CA THR A 403 -16.29 -28.66 -0.36
C THR A 403 -15.11 -29.21 -1.16
N ILE A 404 -13.99 -29.50 -0.51
CA ILE A 404 -12.79 -30.04 -1.16
C ILE A 404 -12.95 -31.54 -1.33
N ASP A 405 -13.18 -31.99 -2.58
CA ASP A 405 -13.16 -33.41 -2.96
C ASP A 405 -11.70 -33.85 -3.20
N PRO A 406 -11.21 -34.87 -2.49
CA PRO A 406 -9.86 -35.41 -2.67
C PRO A 406 -9.53 -35.77 -4.11
N ALA A 407 -10.50 -36.36 -4.85
CA ALA A 407 -10.30 -36.77 -6.23
C ALA A 407 -10.16 -35.57 -7.19
N VAL A 408 -10.86 -34.46 -6.89
CA VAL A 408 -10.69 -33.18 -7.61
C VAL A 408 -9.31 -32.65 -7.37
N LEU A 409 -8.87 -32.58 -6.11
CA LEU A 409 -7.55 -32.08 -5.74
C LEU A 409 -6.42 -32.90 -6.38
N GLU A 410 -6.53 -34.23 -6.36
CA GLU A 410 -5.58 -35.16 -7.01
C GLU A 410 -5.50 -34.91 -8.51
N ARG A 411 -6.62 -34.73 -9.17
CA ARG A 411 -6.69 -34.46 -10.60
C ARG A 411 -6.03 -33.14 -10.99
N GLU A 412 -6.34 -32.07 -10.28
CA GLU A 412 -5.81 -30.73 -10.59
C GLU A 412 -4.28 -30.65 -10.36
N ILE A 413 -3.80 -31.21 -9.26
CA ILE A 413 -2.36 -31.26 -8.94
C ILE A 413 -1.64 -32.23 -9.86
N GLY A 414 -2.23 -33.41 -10.13
CA GLY A 414 -1.66 -34.42 -11.03
C GLY A 414 -1.42 -33.85 -12.43
N ARG A 415 -2.40 -33.16 -13.03
CA ARG A 415 -2.24 -32.50 -14.34
C ARG A 415 -1.07 -31.51 -14.39
N TYR A 416 -0.89 -30.72 -13.32
CA TYR A 416 0.20 -29.79 -13.22
C TYR A 416 1.55 -30.49 -13.12
N ASP A 417 1.66 -31.49 -12.25
CA ASP A 417 2.88 -32.27 -12.04
C ASP A 417 3.26 -33.11 -13.29
N GLU A 418 2.30 -33.66 -14.00
CA GLU A 418 2.52 -34.32 -15.29
C GLU A 418 3.06 -33.37 -16.35
N THR A 419 2.56 -32.11 -16.39
CA THR A 419 3.07 -31.10 -17.31
C THR A 419 4.52 -30.75 -16.99
N ILE A 420 4.89 -30.68 -15.71
CA ILE A 420 6.28 -30.49 -15.27
C ILE A 420 7.15 -31.69 -15.70
N ALA A 421 6.64 -32.92 -15.56
CA ALA A 421 7.36 -34.16 -15.91
C ALA A 421 7.68 -34.26 -17.41
N ARG A 422 6.86 -33.67 -18.28
CA ARG A 422 7.15 -33.59 -19.74
C ARG A 422 8.38 -32.80 -20.09
N GLY A 423 8.85 -31.89 -19.20
CA GLY A 423 10.03 -31.08 -19.40
C GLY A 423 9.78 -29.72 -20.03
N LYS A 424 10.70 -28.79 -19.78
CA LYS A 424 10.58 -27.36 -20.10
C LYS A 424 10.23 -27.04 -21.55
N GLY A 425 10.71 -27.84 -22.51
CA GLY A 425 10.44 -27.63 -23.93
C GLY A 425 8.98 -27.92 -24.35
N LEU A 426 8.22 -28.61 -23.49
CA LEU A 426 6.85 -29.04 -23.76
C LEU A 426 5.80 -28.36 -22.85
N PHE A 427 6.19 -27.29 -22.14
CA PHE A 427 5.25 -26.55 -21.29
C PHE A 427 4.23 -25.79 -22.13
N ASN A 428 2.96 -26.20 -22.06
CA ASN A 428 1.81 -25.47 -22.59
C ASN A 428 0.95 -24.84 -21.48
N ASP A 429 1.51 -24.69 -20.29
CA ASP A 429 0.90 -24.11 -19.10
C ASP A 429 1.46 -22.70 -18.85
N ASP A 430 0.61 -21.70 -18.70
CA ASP A 430 1.01 -20.31 -18.58
C ASP A 430 1.71 -20.02 -17.25
N GLN A 431 1.36 -20.69 -16.15
CA GLN A 431 2.09 -20.52 -14.89
C GLN A 431 3.53 -21.01 -15.03
N LEU A 432 3.75 -22.15 -15.69
CA LEU A 432 5.11 -22.66 -15.93
C LEU A 432 5.92 -21.75 -16.86
N ARG A 433 5.29 -21.14 -17.87
CA ARG A 433 5.93 -20.11 -18.71
C ARG A 433 6.32 -18.89 -17.91
N ARG A 434 5.44 -18.39 -17.03
CA ARG A 434 5.70 -17.27 -16.13
C ARG A 434 6.79 -17.60 -15.10
N ILE A 435 6.84 -18.81 -14.54
CA ILE A 435 7.95 -19.29 -13.72
C ILE A 435 9.27 -19.24 -14.50
N GLY A 436 9.25 -19.65 -15.77
CA GLY A 436 10.41 -19.52 -16.67
C GLY A 436 10.88 -18.07 -16.82
N GLN A 437 9.96 -17.12 -17.02
CA GLN A 437 10.26 -15.70 -17.10
C GLN A 437 10.82 -15.15 -15.78
N LEU A 438 10.22 -15.50 -14.64
CA LEU A 438 10.73 -15.13 -13.31
C LEU A 438 12.18 -15.59 -13.11
N ARG A 439 12.49 -16.80 -13.54
CA ARG A 439 13.85 -17.35 -13.43
C ARG A 439 14.88 -16.70 -14.37
N ASN A 440 14.46 -15.99 -15.38
CA ASN A 440 15.34 -15.20 -16.23
C ASN A 440 15.72 -13.85 -15.57
N TRP A 441 14.91 -13.35 -14.62
CA TRP A 441 15.21 -12.12 -13.92
C TRP A 441 16.07 -12.37 -12.67
N ARG A 442 17.19 -11.62 -12.52
CA ARG A 442 18.15 -11.81 -11.43
C ARG A 442 17.56 -11.62 -10.02
N GLY A 443 16.56 -10.77 -9.86
CA GLY A 443 15.89 -10.52 -8.58
C GLY A 443 14.97 -11.67 -8.15
N ASP A 444 14.40 -12.41 -9.09
CA ASP A 444 13.45 -13.48 -8.83
C ASP A 444 14.07 -14.88 -8.91
N ARG A 445 15.10 -15.05 -9.75
CA ARG A 445 15.74 -16.35 -10.00
C ARG A 445 16.14 -17.12 -8.73
N PRO A 446 16.81 -16.52 -7.73
CA PRO A 446 17.19 -17.24 -6.52
C PRO A 446 16.02 -17.63 -5.62
N ARG A 447 14.90 -16.89 -5.74
CA ARG A 447 13.67 -17.08 -4.94
C ARG A 447 12.56 -17.78 -5.71
N THR A 448 12.86 -18.49 -6.79
CA THR A 448 11.88 -19.22 -7.60
C THR A 448 12.40 -20.62 -7.86
N SER A 449 11.61 -21.63 -7.52
CA SER A 449 11.93 -23.05 -7.69
C SER A 449 12.08 -23.41 -9.17
N ARG A 450 12.87 -24.43 -9.46
CA ARG A 450 13.13 -24.87 -10.83
C ARG A 450 12.11 -25.94 -11.22
N PHE A 451 10.89 -25.52 -11.54
CA PHE A 451 9.81 -26.41 -11.99
C PHE A 451 9.67 -27.64 -11.06
N GLN A 452 9.48 -27.36 -9.77
CA GLN A 452 9.30 -28.37 -8.74
C GLN A 452 7.87 -28.91 -8.79
N ARG A 453 7.71 -30.24 -8.89
CA ARG A 453 6.42 -30.89 -8.73
C ARG A 453 5.88 -30.68 -7.32
N ILE A 454 4.56 -30.61 -7.17
CA ILE A 454 3.90 -30.47 -5.88
C ILE A 454 3.96 -31.78 -5.10
N VAL A 455 3.57 -32.89 -5.74
CA VAL A 455 3.71 -34.23 -5.15
C VAL A 455 5.10 -34.78 -5.49
N ASP A 456 5.97 -34.71 -4.52
CA ASP A 456 7.36 -35.18 -4.60
C ASP A 456 7.78 -35.71 -3.22
N PRO A 457 8.12 -37.02 -3.09
CA PRO A 457 8.53 -37.59 -1.81
C PRO A 457 9.71 -36.89 -1.12
N GLU A 458 10.63 -36.28 -1.92
CA GLU A 458 11.76 -35.53 -1.40
C GLU A 458 11.45 -34.08 -1.00
N ALA A 459 10.19 -33.67 -1.17
CA ALA A 459 9.76 -32.29 -0.95
C ALA A 459 8.66 -32.13 0.13
N MET A 460 8.32 -33.23 0.78
CA MET A 460 7.23 -33.29 1.78
C MET A 460 7.52 -32.43 3.03
N PRO A 461 6.50 -32.07 3.84
CA PRO A 461 5.08 -32.35 3.63
C PRO A 461 4.45 -31.47 2.54
N LEU A 462 3.25 -31.87 2.08
CA LEU A 462 2.33 -31.00 1.34
C LEU A 462 1.82 -29.91 2.28
N ILE A 463 1.57 -28.72 1.72
CA ILE A 463 1.08 -27.56 2.47
C ILE A 463 -0.07 -26.94 1.68
N ALA A 464 -1.18 -26.65 2.36
CA ALA A 464 -2.23 -25.78 1.86
C ALA A 464 -2.34 -24.52 2.72
N ILE A 465 -2.50 -23.38 2.08
CA ILE A 465 -2.62 -22.06 2.71
C ILE A 465 -3.95 -21.46 2.29
N ARG A 466 -4.84 -21.17 3.25
CA ARG A 466 -6.06 -20.43 2.99
C ARG A 466 -5.75 -18.94 2.90
N LEU A 467 -5.87 -18.38 1.70
CA LEU A 467 -5.66 -16.97 1.43
C LEU A 467 -6.99 -16.22 1.51
N GLN A 468 -6.99 -15.08 2.16
CA GLN A 468 -8.18 -14.27 2.44
C GLN A 468 -7.98 -12.84 1.94
N PRO A 469 -9.08 -12.09 1.65
CA PRO A 469 -9.00 -10.69 1.30
C PRO A 469 -8.59 -9.87 2.52
N MET A 470 -7.77 -8.83 2.26
CA MET A 470 -7.26 -7.94 3.30
C MET A 470 -7.35 -6.49 2.87
N ALA A 471 -7.99 -5.66 3.67
CA ALA A 471 -7.96 -4.21 3.54
C ALA A 471 -6.55 -3.69 3.85
N ARG A 472 -6.00 -2.86 2.97
CA ARG A 472 -4.62 -2.38 3.16
C ARG A 472 -4.44 -0.89 2.97
N LYS A 473 -4.82 -0.34 1.82
CA LYS A 473 -4.59 1.07 1.48
C LYS A 473 -5.80 1.66 0.78
N SER A 474 -6.07 2.93 1.07
CA SER A 474 -6.98 3.74 0.29
C SER A 474 -6.24 4.22 -0.97
N LEU A 475 -6.88 4.13 -2.12
CA LEU A 475 -6.40 4.78 -3.34
C LEU A 475 -7.07 6.14 -3.54
N GLY A 476 -8.32 6.28 -3.09
CA GLY A 476 -9.02 7.55 -2.98
C GLY A 476 -8.68 8.31 -1.70
N GLY A 477 -9.20 9.52 -1.57
CA GLY A 477 -9.03 10.38 -0.41
C GLY A 477 -9.33 11.85 -0.68
N ILE A 478 -8.77 12.72 0.13
CA ILE A 478 -8.94 14.18 0.04
C ILE A 478 -8.34 14.69 -1.27
N GLN A 479 -9.16 15.35 -2.09
CA GLN A 479 -8.70 15.88 -3.36
C GLN A 479 -7.84 17.12 -3.17
N THR A 480 -6.70 17.14 -3.86
CA THR A 480 -5.75 18.26 -3.79
C THR A 480 -5.29 18.71 -5.17
N ASP A 481 -4.93 19.98 -5.29
CA ASP A 481 -4.14 20.48 -6.42
C ASP A 481 -2.67 20.00 -6.34
N LEU A 482 -1.84 20.38 -7.32
CA LEU A 482 -0.42 20.00 -7.35
C LEU A 482 0.44 20.68 -6.25
N GLY A 483 -0.11 21.62 -5.52
CA GLY A 483 0.49 22.22 -4.32
C GLY A 483 0.04 21.57 -3.01
N CYS A 484 -0.68 20.45 -3.07
CA CYS A 484 -1.29 19.75 -1.93
C CYS A 484 -2.38 20.55 -1.20
N ARG A 485 -2.87 21.66 -1.77
CA ARG A 485 -3.98 22.43 -1.20
C ARG A 485 -5.28 21.65 -1.39
N VAL A 486 -6.06 21.50 -0.33
CA VAL A 486 -7.34 20.79 -0.38
C VAL A 486 -8.33 21.60 -1.22
N LEU A 487 -8.95 20.93 -2.18
CA LEU A 487 -9.96 21.54 -3.06
C LEU A 487 -11.36 21.45 -2.46
N ARG A 488 -12.16 22.48 -2.70
CA ARG A 488 -13.59 22.46 -2.33
C ARG A 488 -14.36 21.46 -3.18
N GLU A 489 -15.42 20.94 -2.60
CA GLU A 489 -16.39 20.14 -3.34
C GLU A 489 -17.00 20.98 -4.49
N PRO A 490 -17.07 20.45 -5.73
CA PRO A 490 -17.66 21.16 -6.86
C PRO A 490 -19.13 21.54 -6.59
N GLY A 491 -19.45 22.84 -6.65
CA GLY A 491 -20.79 23.38 -6.39
C GLY A 491 -21.11 23.68 -4.92
N GLY A 492 -20.16 23.45 -4.00
CA GLY A 492 -20.29 23.85 -2.59
C GLY A 492 -20.20 25.36 -2.42
N THR A 493 -21.14 25.95 -1.66
CA THR A 493 -21.12 27.39 -1.32
C THR A 493 -20.16 27.60 -0.15
N PRO A 494 -19.28 28.62 -0.20
CA PRO A 494 -18.39 28.93 0.93
C PRO A 494 -19.19 29.16 2.21
N GLY A 495 -18.88 28.40 3.28
CA GLY A 495 -19.47 28.59 4.61
C GLY A 495 -20.74 27.78 4.92
N ILE A 496 -21.21 26.92 4.03
CA ILE A 496 -22.33 26.00 4.31
C ILE A 496 -21.75 24.58 4.46
N PRO A 497 -22.01 23.87 5.57
CA PRO A 497 -21.56 22.49 5.75
C PRO A 497 -22.15 21.57 4.66
N ALA A 498 -21.32 20.66 4.12
CA ALA A 498 -21.78 19.61 3.22
C ALA A 498 -22.85 18.77 3.95
N GLY A 499 -24.00 18.54 3.29
CA GLY A 499 -25.08 17.74 3.86
C GLY A 499 -26.37 18.53 4.19
N THR A 500 -26.42 19.86 4.01
CA THR A 500 -27.63 20.64 4.21
C THR A 500 -28.39 21.00 2.93
N ALA A 501 -27.84 20.69 1.75
CA ALA A 501 -28.59 20.79 0.50
C ALA A 501 -29.27 19.44 0.21
N LEU A 502 -30.57 19.33 0.54
CA LEU A 502 -31.40 18.24 0.05
C LEU A 502 -31.45 18.36 -1.48
N ASP A 503 -30.96 17.32 -2.17
CA ASP A 503 -31.18 17.17 -3.61
C ASP A 503 -32.70 17.14 -3.86
N GLU A 504 -33.25 18.15 -4.52
CA GLU A 504 -34.60 18.08 -5.05
C GLU A 504 -34.65 17.03 -6.18
N PRO A 505 -35.58 16.07 -6.15
CA PRO A 505 -35.67 15.05 -7.20
C PRO A 505 -36.12 15.71 -8.51
N GLY A 506 -35.23 15.75 -9.50
CA GLY A 506 -35.54 16.19 -10.87
C GLY A 506 -34.68 17.30 -11.48
N GLY A 507 -33.64 17.77 -10.77
CA GLY A 507 -32.69 18.73 -11.33
C GLY A 507 -31.64 18.05 -12.26
N GLU A 508 -31.48 18.58 -13.48
CA GLU A 508 -30.40 18.16 -14.36
C GLU A 508 -29.02 18.30 -13.64
N PRO A 509 -28.08 17.35 -13.82
CA PRO A 509 -26.77 17.47 -13.22
C PRO A 509 -26.07 18.73 -13.76
N ARG A 510 -25.94 19.74 -12.90
CA ARG A 510 -25.17 20.94 -13.23
C ARG A 510 -23.74 20.49 -13.53
N GLY A 511 -23.24 20.82 -14.72
CA GLY A 511 -21.93 20.45 -15.19
C GLY A 511 -20.86 20.79 -14.15
N ARG A 512 -20.30 19.75 -13.52
CA ARG A 512 -19.24 19.87 -12.52
C ARG A 512 -17.98 20.33 -13.24
N GLY A 513 -17.58 21.58 -12.99
CA GLY A 513 -16.31 22.09 -13.49
C GLY A 513 -15.12 21.29 -12.90
N PRO A 514 -14.01 21.14 -13.62
CA PRO A 514 -12.89 20.25 -13.27
C PRO A 514 -12.03 20.69 -12.08
N SER A 515 -12.29 21.82 -11.42
CA SER A 515 -11.46 22.29 -10.31
C SER A 515 -12.25 23.10 -9.30
N GLY A 516 -12.47 22.54 -8.12
CA GLY A 516 -12.85 23.34 -6.95
C GLY A 516 -11.72 24.33 -6.60
N GLU A 517 -12.08 25.48 -5.98
CA GLU A 517 -11.09 26.41 -5.44
C GLU A 517 -10.41 25.80 -4.20
N PRO A 518 -9.11 26.06 -3.95
CA PRO A 518 -8.46 25.63 -2.74
C PRO A 518 -9.10 26.22 -1.47
N ILE A 519 -9.21 25.41 -0.41
CA ILE A 519 -9.56 25.89 0.91
C ILE A 519 -8.32 26.57 1.53
N PRO A 520 -8.34 27.87 1.82
CA PRO A 520 -7.20 28.56 2.41
C PRO A 520 -6.78 27.93 3.75
N GLY A 521 -5.48 27.72 3.93
CA GLY A 521 -4.92 27.18 5.15
C GLY A 521 -5.05 25.65 5.32
N LEU A 522 -5.64 24.91 4.38
CA LEU A 522 -5.82 23.46 4.48
C LEU A 522 -5.04 22.71 3.40
N TYR A 523 -4.23 21.73 3.83
CA TYR A 523 -3.41 20.87 2.98
C TYR A 523 -3.63 19.39 3.32
N ALA A 524 -3.44 18.50 2.37
CA ALA A 524 -3.47 17.06 2.61
C ALA A 524 -2.35 16.34 1.86
N VAL A 525 -1.73 15.34 2.50
CA VAL A 525 -0.56 14.61 1.98
C VAL A 525 -0.63 13.11 2.26
N GLY A 526 0.11 12.33 1.50
CA GLY A 526 0.19 10.88 1.66
C GLY A 526 -1.14 10.20 1.39
N GLU A 527 -1.40 9.10 2.08
CA GLU A 527 -2.61 8.29 1.89
C GLU A 527 -3.90 9.05 2.15
N ALA A 528 -3.91 10.04 3.05
CA ALA A 528 -5.06 10.90 3.30
C ALA A 528 -5.53 11.65 2.03
N ALA A 529 -4.58 11.99 1.14
CA ALA A 529 -4.86 12.61 -0.16
C ALA A 529 -4.90 11.60 -1.33
N GLY A 530 -5.13 10.31 -1.07
CA GLY A 530 -5.00 9.28 -2.09
C GLY A 530 -3.61 9.30 -2.75
N PHE A 531 -2.58 9.64 -2.00
CA PHE A 531 -1.19 9.86 -2.43
C PHE A 531 -0.99 11.00 -3.45
N GLY A 532 -2.00 11.83 -3.60
CA GLY A 532 -2.06 13.02 -4.44
C GLY A 532 -3.33 13.10 -5.28
N GLY A 533 -3.96 14.28 -5.31
CA GLY A 533 -5.11 14.57 -6.14
C GLY A 533 -6.40 13.83 -5.80
N GLY A 534 -6.47 13.18 -4.62
CA GLY A 534 -7.60 12.34 -4.24
C GLY A 534 -7.63 10.98 -4.94
N GLY A 535 -6.50 10.52 -5.55
CA GLY A 535 -6.50 9.21 -6.20
C GLY A 535 -5.47 9.01 -7.32
N VAL A 536 -4.20 9.35 -7.08
CA VAL A 536 -3.12 9.28 -8.09
C VAL A 536 -2.97 7.92 -8.78
N HIS A 537 -3.44 6.86 -8.14
CA HIS A 537 -3.34 5.50 -8.67
C HIS A 537 -4.52 5.07 -9.55
N GLY A 538 -5.58 5.90 -9.64
CA GLY A 538 -6.83 5.46 -10.29
C GLY A 538 -7.45 4.27 -9.57
N LYS A 539 -7.90 3.27 -10.33
CA LYS A 539 -8.56 2.05 -9.82
C LYS A 539 -7.58 0.96 -9.42
N ARG A 540 -6.36 0.98 -10.01
CA ARG A 540 -5.30 -0.03 -9.78
C ARG A 540 -3.95 0.64 -9.63
N SER A 541 -3.05 0.06 -8.85
CA SER A 541 -1.75 0.64 -8.53
C SER A 541 -0.58 -0.21 -9.03
N LEU A 542 0.55 0.45 -9.22
CA LEU A 542 1.86 -0.18 -9.34
C LEU A 542 2.53 -0.22 -7.96
N GLU A 543 2.99 -1.37 -7.52
CA GLU A 543 3.64 -1.51 -6.21
C GLU A 543 4.90 -0.63 -6.08
N GLY A 544 5.06 -0.01 -4.92
CA GLY A 544 6.15 0.91 -4.60
C GLY A 544 5.80 2.39 -4.71
N THR A 545 4.67 2.74 -5.30
CA THR A 545 4.21 4.12 -5.49
C THR A 545 3.76 4.79 -4.19
N PHE A 546 3.32 4.01 -3.21
CA PHE A 546 2.73 4.50 -1.95
C PHE A 546 3.72 5.25 -1.04
N LEU A 547 4.85 4.63 -0.71
CA LEU A 547 5.87 5.27 0.13
C LEU A 547 6.52 6.45 -0.61
N GLY A 548 6.74 6.30 -1.92
CA GLY A 548 7.20 7.39 -2.76
C GLY A 548 6.22 8.56 -2.79
N GLY A 549 4.91 8.28 -2.92
CA GLY A 549 3.84 9.28 -2.86
C GLY A 549 3.80 10.04 -1.53
N CYS A 550 4.02 9.33 -0.40
CA CYS A 550 4.14 9.99 0.91
C CYS A 550 5.30 10.98 0.96
N VAL A 551 6.47 10.59 0.46
CA VAL A 551 7.64 11.49 0.40
C VAL A 551 7.39 12.66 -0.53
N PHE A 552 6.85 12.39 -1.70
CA PHE A 552 6.64 13.40 -2.75
C PHE A 552 5.62 14.47 -2.31
N THR A 553 4.45 14.05 -1.83
CA THR A 553 3.41 14.98 -1.38
C THR A 553 3.83 15.75 -0.15
N GLY A 554 4.51 15.10 0.82
CA GLY A 554 5.01 15.78 2.02
C GLY A 554 5.99 16.91 1.70
N ARG A 555 6.89 16.70 0.75
CA ARG A 555 7.83 17.73 0.27
C ARG A 555 7.12 18.86 -0.48
N LEU A 556 6.17 18.53 -1.35
CA LEU A 556 5.40 19.51 -2.11
C LEU A 556 4.57 20.42 -1.21
N ALA A 557 3.87 19.86 -0.23
CA ALA A 557 3.08 20.66 0.71
C ALA A 557 3.97 21.67 1.47
N ALA A 558 5.11 21.22 1.99
CA ALA A 558 6.03 22.08 2.69
C ALA A 558 6.58 23.22 1.81
N ALA A 559 6.93 22.90 0.55
CA ALA A 559 7.39 23.90 -0.41
C ALA A 559 6.30 24.94 -0.73
N THR A 560 5.06 24.49 -0.96
CA THR A 560 3.92 25.38 -1.23
C THR A 560 3.64 26.30 -0.04
N ILE A 561 3.66 25.77 1.19
CA ILE A 561 3.44 26.57 2.42
C ILE A 561 4.57 27.60 2.61
N ALA A 562 5.79 27.25 2.25
CA ALA A 562 6.96 28.14 2.33
C ALA A 562 6.98 29.22 1.22
N GLY A 563 6.05 29.19 0.27
CA GLY A 563 6.07 30.08 -0.90
C GLY A 563 7.22 29.81 -1.88
N SER A 564 7.89 28.65 -1.75
CA SER A 564 8.91 28.18 -2.65
C SER A 564 8.26 27.17 -3.61
N GLU A 565 7.92 27.59 -4.82
CA GLU A 565 7.42 26.65 -5.82
C GLU A 565 8.52 25.67 -6.22
N LEU A 566 8.31 24.39 -5.94
CA LEU A 566 9.06 23.36 -6.63
C LEU A 566 8.59 23.38 -8.10
N PRO A 567 9.47 23.67 -9.06
CA PRO A 567 9.04 23.86 -10.46
C PRO A 567 8.33 22.62 -10.97
N LEU A 568 7.12 22.81 -11.50
CA LEU A 568 6.40 21.75 -12.20
C LEU A 568 7.22 21.34 -13.43
N ARG A 569 7.42 20.04 -13.61
CA ARG A 569 8.08 19.51 -14.81
C ARG A 569 7.04 19.22 -15.88
N ILE A 570 7.41 19.48 -17.15
CA ILE A 570 6.57 19.13 -18.29
C ILE A 570 6.60 17.59 -18.43
N PRO A 571 5.45 16.91 -18.38
CA PRO A 571 5.40 15.47 -18.57
C PRO A 571 5.83 15.10 -20.01
N PRO A 572 6.37 13.89 -20.21
CA PRO A 572 6.74 13.43 -21.53
C PRO A 572 5.50 13.34 -22.43
N ARG A 573 5.63 13.76 -23.70
CA ARG A 573 4.56 13.59 -24.68
C ARG A 573 4.37 12.10 -24.95
N LEU A 574 3.15 11.64 -24.78
CA LEU A 574 2.73 10.31 -25.23
C LEU A 574 2.40 10.41 -26.70
N GLY A 575 2.98 9.52 -27.51
CA GLY A 575 2.78 9.46 -28.98
C GLY A 575 1.44 8.86 -29.34
#